data_50f6725f4d7e89523834fc138ae48707
#
_entry.id   50f6725f4d7e89523834fc138ae48707
#
_cell.length_a   1.000
_cell.length_b   1.000
_cell.length_c   1.000
_cell.angle_alpha   90.00
_cell.angle_beta   90.00
_cell.angle_gamma   90.00
#
_symmetry.space_group_name_H-M   'P 1'
#
loop_
_entity.id
_entity.type
_entity.pdbx_description
1 polymer ?
#
loop_
_entity_poly.entity_id
_entity_poly.type
_entity_poly.pdbx_seq_one_letter_code
_entity_poly.pdbx_strand_id
1 'polypeptide(L)'
;MAKSQRLWPTLKRLLAYGKPWRKSLWLAVGMLWIAAAAEVTGPVLVSYFIDNLVAKHQMPWGIVAGLLVGFVLLQMLAAGLHYFQALLFNRAAIGVVQQLRVDVMNAALRQPLSAFDTQPVGQIISRVTNDTEVIKDLYVTVVATVLRSAALIGAMLVAMFALDWRMALVALVIFPLVLAVMLIYQRYSTPIARRVRSYLAEINNGFNEVINGMSVIQQFRQQARFGERMGEASRSHYLARMETLRLDGFLLRPLLSLFSALILCGLLMLFSFATPGVFEVGVLYAFITYLGRLNEPLIELTTQQSMLQQAVVSGERIFELMDAAQQGYGSDAQPLASGRITLRDVSFAYRDNRDVLSHIDLEVPARGFVALVGHTGSGKSTLANLLMGYYPVTRGSIELDGRPLRQLTHDALRGSVAMVQQDPVVLADTLLANVRLGRDISEEDVWRALDKVQLAPLARAMRDGIHTRLGEQGNTLSVGQKQLLALARVLVSLPQILILDEATANIDSGTEQAIQQALRTLRQHSTLVVIAHRLSTITEADQILVLHRGQVVERGTHTELLAQQGRYWQMYQLQQAGDELAAGIPATEEG
;
A
#
# COMPACT_ATOMS: atom_id res chain seq x y z
N MET A 1 -21.64 17.89 -0.93
CA MET A 1 -21.64 18.19 0.52
C MET A 1 -21.26 17.00 1.42
N ALA A 2 -21.39 15.75 1.00
CA ALA A 2 -21.05 14.56 1.84
C ALA A 2 -19.55 14.31 2.10
N LYS A 3 -18.63 14.90 1.35
CA LYS A 3 -17.16 14.71 1.53
C LYS A 3 -16.55 15.48 2.72
N SER A 4 -17.20 16.54 3.21
CA SER A 4 -16.67 17.35 4.32
C SER A 4 -16.83 16.68 5.70
N GLN A 5 -17.76 15.74 5.85
CA GLN A 5 -18.05 15.13 7.16
C GLN A 5 -17.00 14.12 7.64
N ARG A 6 -16.13 13.59 6.75
CA ARG A 6 -15.10 12.62 7.11
C ARG A 6 -13.71 13.21 7.36
N LEU A 7 -13.48 14.49 6.98
CA LEU A 7 -12.16 15.12 7.14
C LEU A 7 -11.68 15.14 8.59
N TRP A 8 -12.53 15.61 9.51
CA TRP A 8 -12.15 15.75 10.91
C TRP A 8 -11.94 14.43 11.66
N PRO A 9 -12.82 13.41 11.52
CA PRO A 9 -12.58 12.09 12.14
C PRO A 9 -11.28 11.44 11.67
N THR A 10 -10.99 11.47 10.36
CA THR A 10 -9.77 10.90 9.77
C THR A 10 -8.53 11.62 10.26
N LEU A 11 -8.54 12.96 10.26
CA LEU A 11 -7.42 13.76 10.76
C LEU A 11 -7.18 13.50 12.25
N LYS A 12 -8.25 13.43 13.07
CA LYS A 12 -8.15 13.12 14.50
C LYS A 12 -7.53 11.74 14.72
N ARG A 13 -7.90 10.74 13.92
CA ARG A 13 -7.35 9.38 13.99
C ARG A 13 -5.87 9.37 13.56
N LEU A 14 -5.52 10.08 12.49
CA LEU A 14 -4.12 10.26 12.08
C LEU A 14 -3.31 10.89 13.21
N LEU A 15 -3.73 12.04 13.74
CA LEU A 15 -3.03 12.72 14.82
C LEU A 15 -2.92 11.86 16.09
N ALA A 16 -3.84 10.92 16.31
CA ALA A 16 -3.77 9.99 17.44
C ALA A 16 -2.56 9.05 17.38
N TYR A 17 -2.05 8.73 16.19
CA TYR A 17 -0.79 7.98 16.03
C TYR A 17 0.43 8.71 16.60
N GLY A 18 0.36 10.03 16.76
CA GLY A 18 1.39 10.83 17.45
C GLY A 18 1.43 10.68 18.97
N LYS A 19 0.42 10.04 19.61
CA LYS A 19 0.34 9.92 21.09
C LYS A 19 1.59 9.30 21.75
N PRO A 20 2.23 8.24 21.23
CA PRO A 20 3.44 7.69 21.82
C PRO A 20 4.58 8.71 21.91
N TRP A 21 4.66 9.64 20.95
CA TRP A 21 5.71 10.66 20.87
C TRP A 21 5.30 12.01 21.45
N ARG A 22 4.17 12.07 22.18
CA ARG A 22 3.61 13.34 22.70
C ARG A 22 4.63 14.19 23.49
N LYS A 23 5.51 13.57 24.28
CA LYS A 23 6.52 14.29 25.05
C LYS A 23 7.52 15.01 24.15
N SER A 24 8.03 14.32 23.13
CA SER A 24 8.95 14.90 22.14
C SER A 24 8.28 15.99 21.30
N LEU A 25 7.00 15.79 20.93
CA LEU A 25 6.24 16.78 20.16
C LEU A 25 5.98 18.05 20.98
N TRP A 26 5.57 17.93 22.26
CA TRP A 26 5.38 19.10 23.12
C TRP A 26 6.68 19.86 23.40
N LEU A 27 7.79 19.12 23.60
CA LEU A 27 9.11 19.73 23.73
C LEU A 27 9.51 20.48 22.45
N ALA A 28 9.28 19.88 21.28
CA ALA A 28 9.54 20.53 19.99
C ALA A 28 8.69 21.79 19.80
N VAL A 29 7.40 21.77 20.18
CA VAL A 29 6.52 22.94 20.14
C VAL A 29 7.03 24.04 21.09
N GLY A 30 7.45 23.70 22.31
CA GLY A 30 8.05 24.65 23.23
C GLY A 30 9.32 25.30 22.68
N MET A 31 10.23 24.48 22.11
CA MET A 31 11.44 24.99 21.44
C MET A 31 11.09 25.91 20.27
N LEU A 32 10.05 25.58 19.52
CA LEU A 32 9.58 26.38 18.38
C LEU A 32 9.13 27.78 18.81
N TRP A 33 8.33 27.89 19.88
CA TRP A 33 7.89 29.18 20.42
C TRP A 33 9.06 30.02 20.94
N ILE A 34 10.02 29.39 21.63
CA ILE A 34 11.22 30.08 22.11
C ILE A 34 12.08 30.55 20.93
N ALA A 35 12.26 29.72 19.91
CA ALA A 35 12.99 30.08 18.69
C ALA A 35 12.31 31.23 17.95
N ALA A 36 10.98 31.18 17.79
CA ALA A 36 10.20 32.27 17.18
C ALA A 36 10.32 33.59 17.97
N ALA A 37 10.26 33.53 19.30
CA ALA A 37 10.45 34.71 20.14
C ALA A 37 11.87 35.28 19.98
N ALA A 38 12.91 34.44 19.97
CA ALA A 38 14.30 34.88 19.75
C ALA A 38 14.49 35.51 18.37
N GLU A 39 13.91 34.94 17.31
CA GLU A 39 13.97 35.47 15.94
C GLU A 39 13.28 36.83 15.82
N VAL A 40 12.11 36.96 16.47
CA VAL A 40 11.30 38.20 16.43
C VAL A 40 11.92 39.31 17.29
N THR A 41 12.75 39.00 18.28
CA THR A 41 13.44 40.01 19.11
C THR A 41 14.49 40.81 18.31
N GLY A 42 14.97 40.28 17.17
CA GLY A 42 15.98 40.98 16.36
C GLY A 42 15.57 42.41 15.93
N PRO A 43 14.44 42.61 15.24
CA PRO A 43 13.95 43.94 14.88
C PRO A 43 13.70 44.86 16.10
N VAL A 44 13.33 44.32 17.28
CA VAL A 44 13.16 45.11 18.52
C VAL A 44 14.52 45.65 19.00
N LEU A 45 15.58 44.83 18.97
CA LEU A 45 16.92 45.28 19.32
C LEU A 45 17.42 46.38 18.38
N VAL A 46 17.13 46.24 17.07
CA VAL A 46 17.48 47.26 16.08
C VAL A 46 16.66 48.55 16.32
N SER A 47 15.36 48.44 16.63
CA SER A 47 14.54 49.60 17.02
C SER A 47 15.14 50.33 18.21
N TYR A 48 15.47 49.59 19.26
CA TYR A 48 16.10 50.17 20.46
C TYR A 48 17.45 50.87 20.11
N PHE A 49 18.28 50.26 19.28
CA PHE A 49 19.52 50.85 18.80
C PHE A 49 19.29 52.18 18.05
N ILE A 50 18.29 52.23 17.15
CA ILE A 50 17.98 53.44 16.38
C ILE A 50 17.49 54.55 17.34
N ASP A 51 16.52 54.28 18.21
CA ASP A 51 15.85 55.30 19.01
C ASP A 51 16.70 55.80 20.18
N ASN A 52 17.51 54.94 20.79
CA ASN A 52 18.26 55.29 22.01
C ASN A 52 19.72 55.68 21.75
N LEU A 53 20.31 55.18 20.66
CA LEU A 53 21.72 55.41 20.37
C LEU A 53 21.91 56.34 19.17
N VAL A 54 21.30 56.01 18.00
CA VAL A 54 21.46 56.79 16.79
C VAL A 54 20.74 58.13 16.89
N ALA A 55 19.47 58.13 17.27
CA ALA A 55 18.67 59.37 17.37
C ALA A 55 19.19 60.36 18.41
N LYS A 56 19.84 59.86 19.49
CA LYS A 56 20.43 60.69 20.55
C LYS A 56 21.92 61.03 20.30
N HIS A 57 22.47 60.65 19.15
CA HIS A 57 23.89 60.82 18.83
C HIS A 57 24.87 60.30 19.90
N GLN A 58 24.46 59.30 20.69
CA GLN A 58 25.26 58.69 21.75
C GLN A 58 25.61 57.27 21.35
N MET A 59 26.87 57.00 21.06
CA MET A 59 27.33 55.67 20.66
C MET A 59 28.42 55.13 21.60
N PRO A 60 28.11 54.81 22.83
CA PRO A 60 29.06 54.18 23.75
C PRO A 60 29.39 52.78 23.25
N TRP A 61 30.67 52.54 22.92
CA TRP A 61 31.13 51.28 22.34
C TRP A 61 30.72 50.03 23.13
N GLY A 62 30.66 50.10 24.48
CA GLY A 62 30.26 49.00 25.32
C GLY A 62 28.79 48.56 25.08
N ILE A 63 27.87 49.52 24.91
CA ILE A 63 26.44 49.22 24.69
C ILE A 63 26.24 48.72 23.25
N VAL A 64 26.91 49.33 22.25
CA VAL A 64 26.84 48.87 20.86
C VAL A 64 27.38 47.47 20.70
N ALA A 65 28.55 47.18 21.29
CA ALA A 65 29.14 45.85 21.26
C ALA A 65 28.23 44.83 22.00
N GLY A 66 27.63 45.20 23.17
CA GLY A 66 26.67 44.35 23.89
C GLY A 66 25.43 44.03 23.09
N LEU A 67 24.82 44.98 22.37
CA LEU A 67 23.68 44.76 21.50
C LEU A 67 24.03 43.86 20.30
N LEU A 68 25.22 44.06 19.72
CA LEU A 68 25.67 43.26 18.58
C LEU A 68 25.93 41.80 18.99
N VAL A 69 26.65 41.61 20.09
CA VAL A 69 26.87 40.25 20.64
C VAL A 69 25.56 39.60 21.06
N GLY A 70 24.67 40.34 21.76
CA GLY A 70 23.35 39.86 22.13
C GLY A 70 22.51 39.44 20.93
N PHE A 71 22.51 40.22 19.84
CA PHE A 71 21.83 39.90 18.59
C PHE A 71 22.37 38.60 17.96
N VAL A 72 23.70 38.46 17.86
CA VAL A 72 24.34 37.25 17.31
C VAL A 72 24.02 36.03 18.18
N LEU A 73 24.12 36.15 19.49
CA LEU A 73 23.80 35.04 20.41
C LEU A 73 22.32 34.61 20.31
N LEU A 74 21.40 35.58 20.17
CA LEU A 74 19.98 35.30 19.98
C LEU A 74 19.73 34.56 18.65
N GLN A 75 20.40 34.98 17.57
CA GLN A 75 20.26 34.30 16.26
C GLN A 75 20.88 32.89 16.30
N MET A 76 22.01 32.70 16.97
CA MET A 76 22.60 31.38 17.16
C MET A 76 21.68 30.47 18.01
N LEU A 77 21.09 31.02 19.07
CA LEU A 77 20.10 30.30 19.90
C LEU A 77 18.88 29.89 19.08
N ALA A 78 18.31 30.82 18.29
CA ALA A 78 17.19 30.54 17.41
C ALA A 78 17.52 29.43 16.40
N ALA A 79 18.67 29.50 15.73
CA ALA A 79 19.13 28.49 14.79
C ALA A 79 19.32 27.12 15.45
N GLY A 80 19.93 27.07 16.62
CA GLY A 80 20.10 25.83 17.40
C GLY A 80 18.76 25.22 17.80
N LEU A 81 17.84 26.04 18.32
CA LEU A 81 16.49 25.58 18.69
C LEU A 81 15.70 25.08 17.49
N HIS A 82 15.79 25.75 16.33
CA HIS A 82 15.17 25.28 15.09
C HIS A 82 15.72 23.93 14.65
N TYR A 83 17.03 23.73 14.73
CA TYR A 83 17.64 22.43 14.40
C TYR A 83 17.14 21.30 15.31
N PHE A 84 17.19 21.47 16.62
CA PHE A 84 16.73 20.45 17.56
C PHE A 84 15.23 20.20 17.47
N GLN A 85 14.43 21.25 17.29
CA GLN A 85 12.99 21.14 17.08
C GLN A 85 12.68 20.31 15.81
N ALA A 86 13.35 20.63 14.68
CA ALA A 86 13.16 19.89 13.44
C ALA A 86 13.56 18.42 13.60
N LEU A 87 14.65 18.13 14.30
CA LEU A 87 15.11 16.77 14.59
C LEU A 87 14.05 15.98 15.39
N LEU A 88 13.48 16.59 16.44
CA LEU A 88 12.45 15.95 17.28
C LEU A 88 11.16 15.69 16.47
N PHE A 89 10.72 16.65 15.65
CA PHE A 89 9.56 16.48 14.78
C PHE A 89 9.75 15.37 13.76
N ASN A 90 10.88 15.37 13.05
CA ASN A 90 11.19 14.34 12.05
C ASN A 90 11.29 12.94 12.70
N ARG A 91 11.91 12.85 13.86
CA ARG A 91 12.01 11.59 14.59
C ARG A 91 10.63 11.04 14.99
N ALA A 92 9.75 11.91 15.48
CA ALA A 92 8.36 11.53 15.79
C ALA A 92 7.59 11.13 14.53
N ALA A 93 7.70 11.90 13.44
CA ALA A 93 7.03 11.62 12.18
C ALA A 93 7.44 10.26 11.58
N ILE A 94 8.74 9.96 11.54
CA ILE A 94 9.25 8.68 11.05
C ILE A 94 8.74 7.53 11.92
N GLY A 95 8.73 7.70 13.26
CA GLY A 95 8.21 6.69 14.18
C GLY A 95 6.71 6.44 13.99
N VAL A 96 5.91 7.49 13.78
CA VAL A 96 4.47 7.37 13.46
C VAL A 96 4.25 6.56 12.18
N VAL A 97 5.02 6.87 11.13
CA VAL A 97 4.87 6.19 9.83
C VAL A 97 5.34 4.75 9.90
N GLN A 98 6.42 4.46 10.63
CA GLN A 98 6.87 3.09 10.86
C GLN A 98 5.75 2.26 11.51
N GLN A 99 5.15 2.77 12.60
CA GLN A 99 4.05 2.08 13.27
C GLN A 99 2.85 1.91 12.34
N LEU A 100 2.47 2.96 11.61
CA LEU A 100 1.36 2.91 10.67
C LEU A 100 1.58 1.87 9.57
N ARG A 101 2.79 1.78 9.01
CA ARG A 101 3.13 0.76 7.99
C ARG A 101 3.00 -0.67 8.53
N VAL A 102 3.46 -0.90 9.75
CA VAL A 102 3.32 -2.20 10.41
C VAL A 102 1.85 -2.55 10.61
N ASP A 103 1.04 -1.60 11.11
CA ASP A 103 -0.38 -1.81 11.36
C ASP A 103 -1.16 -2.07 10.06
N VAL A 104 -0.87 -1.30 8.99
CA VAL A 104 -1.50 -1.47 7.67
C VAL A 104 -1.10 -2.82 7.05
N MET A 105 0.17 -3.20 7.14
CA MET A 105 0.64 -4.49 6.63
C MET A 105 0.01 -5.66 7.37
N ASN A 106 -0.06 -5.59 8.70
CA ASN A 106 -0.73 -6.58 9.53
C ASN A 106 -2.22 -6.69 9.19
N ALA A 107 -2.89 -5.55 8.94
CA ALA A 107 -4.29 -5.55 8.51
C ALA A 107 -4.46 -6.17 7.12
N ALA A 108 -3.58 -5.85 6.17
CA ALA A 108 -3.60 -6.42 4.82
C ALA A 108 -3.42 -7.96 4.85
N LEU A 109 -2.48 -8.46 5.66
CA LEU A 109 -2.21 -9.90 5.78
C LEU A 109 -3.37 -10.68 6.43
N ARG A 110 -4.26 -10.02 7.16
CA ARG A 110 -5.43 -10.63 7.80
C ARG A 110 -6.72 -10.54 6.98
N GLN A 111 -6.66 -9.92 5.80
CA GLN A 111 -7.83 -9.84 4.94
C GLN A 111 -8.20 -11.19 4.35
N PRO A 112 -9.50 -11.45 4.10
CA PRO A 112 -9.93 -12.65 3.39
C PRO A 112 -9.42 -12.61 1.94
N LEU A 113 -9.21 -13.80 1.36
CA LEU A 113 -8.74 -13.92 -0.03
C LEU A 113 -9.69 -13.21 -1.02
N SER A 114 -11.00 -13.21 -0.74
CA SER A 114 -12.01 -12.50 -1.53
C SER A 114 -11.77 -10.99 -1.69
N ALA A 115 -11.05 -10.36 -0.75
CA ALA A 115 -10.67 -8.96 -0.87
C ALA A 115 -9.63 -8.75 -1.97
N PHE A 116 -8.72 -9.71 -2.18
CA PHE A 116 -7.70 -9.67 -3.22
C PHE A 116 -8.26 -9.94 -4.62
N ASP A 117 -9.37 -10.67 -4.74
CA ASP A 117 -10.04 -10.91 -6.03
C ASP A 117 -10.74 -9.65 -6.56
N THR A 118 -11.17 -8.77 -5.66
CA THR A 118 -11.92 -7.57 -5.99
C THR A 118 -11.04 -6.33 -6.14
N GLN A 119 -9.86 -6.34 -5.53
CA GLN A 119 -8.92 -5.21 -5.54
C GLN A 119 -7.60 -5.61 -6.20
N PRO A 120 -7.12 -4.84 -7.19
CA PRO A 120 -5.79 -5.08 -7.76
C PRO A 120 -4.70 -5.02 -6.68
N VAL A 121 -3.80 -6.00 -6.66
CA VAL A 121 -2.69 -6.09 -5.69
C VAL A 121 -1.88 -4.78 -5.63
N GLY A 122 -1.68 -4.13 -6.79
CA GLY A 122 -1.01 -2.83 -6.88
C GLY A 122 -1.67 -1.72 -6.05
N GLN A 123 -2.99 -1.76 -5.82
CA GLN A 123 -3.68 -0.80 -4.94
C GLN A 123 -3.31 -1.03 -3.47
N ILE A 124 -3.23 -2.29 -3.04
CA ILE A 124 -2.83 -2.63 -1.66
C ILE A 124 -1.38 -2.22 -1.42
N ILE A 125 -0.48 -2.52 -2.37
CA ILE A 125 0.92 -2.08 -2.33
C ILE A 125 0.98 -0.54 -2.23
N SER A 126 0.23 0.19 -3.07
CA SER A 126 0.20 1.65 -3.03
C SER A 126 -0.31 2.21 -1.69
N ARG A 127 -1.28 1.54 -1.04
CA ARG A 127 -1.76 1.95 0.30
C ARG A 127 -0.68 1.79 1.37
N VAL A 128 0.11 0.70 1.31
CA VAL A 128 1.19 0.43 2.27
C VAL A 128 2.40 1.34 2.03
N THR A 129 2.71 1.70 0.77
CA THR A 129 3.89 2.49 0.40
C THR A 129 3.56 3.97 0.22
N ASN A 130 2.83 4.32 -0.85
CA ASN A 130 2.61 5.70 -1.24
C ASN A 130 1.69 6.46 -0.28
N ASP A 131 0.57 5.85 0.16
CA ASP A 131 -0.36 6.53 1.05
C ASP A 131 0.25 6.78 2.43
N THR A 132 1.08 5.86 2.94
CA THR A 132 1.81 6.08 4.19
C THR A 132 2.90 7.15 4.06
N GLU A 133 3.52 7.31 2.88
CA GLU A 133 4.49 8.36 2.63
C GLU A 133 3.82 9.75 2.61
N VAL A 134 2.63 9.87 2.00
CA VAL A 134 1.82 11.10 2.07
C VAL A 134 1.46 11.46 3.52
N ILE A 135 1.23 10.47 4.39
CA ILE A 135 1.01 10.72 5.82
C ILE A 135 2.28 11.17 6.52
N LYS A 136 3.46 10.66 6.14
CA LYS A 136 4.74 11.21 6.62
C LYS A 136 4.83 12.70 6.32
N ASP A 137 4.51 13.09 5.09
CA ASP A 137 4.56 14.48 4.65
C ASP A 137 3.54 15.36 5.40
N LEU A 138 2.40 14.80 5.83
CA LEU A 138 1.47 15.50 6.72
C LEU A 138 2.17 15.94 8.02
N TYR A 139 2.92 15.05 8.66
CA TYR A 139 3.61 15.39 9.92
C TYR A 139 4.84 16.26 9.67
N VAL A 140 5.73 15.86 8.77
CA VAL A 140 7.02 16.52 8.53
C VAL A 140 6.84 17.92 7.94
N THR A 141 5.90 18.06 7.01
CA THR A 141 5.72 19.31 6.26
C THR A 141 4.52 20.10 6.76
N VAL A 142 3.30 19.51 6.74
CA VAL A 142 2.08 20.28 7.03
C VAL A 142 2.02 20.70 8.49
N VAL A 143 2.14 19.74 9.42
CA VAL A 143 2.01 20.03 10.87
C VAL A 143 3.17 20.92 11.33
N ALA A 144 4.40 20.61 10.92
CA ALA A 144 5.57 21.41 11.30
C ALA A 144 5.48 22.85 10.74
N THR A 145 5.12 23.02 9.46
CA THR A 145 4.99 24.35 8.84
C THR A 145 3.86 25.15 9.47
N VAL A 146 2.68 24.53 9.68
CA VAL A 146 1.54 25.22 10.31
C VAL A 146 1.89 25.69 11.73
N LEU A 147 2.54 24.85 12.53
CA LEU A 147 2.95 25.22 13.87
C LEU A 147 4.02 26.32 13.87
N ARG A 148 5.01 26.22 12.96
CA ARG A 148 6.07 27.23 12.79
C ARG A 148 5.49 28.58 12.37
N SER A 149 4.66 28.59 11.32
CA SER A 149 4.02 29.81 10.84
C SER A 149 3.11 30.44 11.89
N ALA A 150 2.35 29.63 12.65
CA ALA A 150 1.52 30.11 13.75
C ALA A 150 2.37 30.72 14.88
N ALA A 151 3.50 30.08 15.25
CA ALA A 151 4.40 30.59 16.28
C ALA A 151 5.06 31.92 15.87
N LEU A 152 5.56 31.99 14.61
CA LEU A 152 6.17 33.22 14.08
C LEU A 152 5.17 34.37 13.99
N ILE A 153 3.97 34.12 13.42
CA ILE A 153 2.92 35.13 13.34
C ILE A 153 2.51 35.58 14.74
N GLY A 154 2.30 34.64 15.66
CA GLY A 154 1.92 34.96 17.04
C GLY A 154 3.00 35.79 17.76
N ALA A 155 4.28 35.40 17.64
CA ALA A 155 5.39 36.15 18.22
C ALA A 155 5.53 37.55 17.61
N MET A 156 5.41 37.69 16.27
CA MET A 156 5.42 39.00 15.61
C MET A 156 4.28 39.90 16.08
N LEU A 157 3.07 39.38 16.17
CA LEU A 157 1.91 40.15 16.68
C LEU A 157 2.14 40.61 18.11
N VAL A 158 2.62 39.72 18.99
CA VAL A 158 2.95 40.09 20.38
C VAL A 158 3.98 41.20 20.42
N ALA A 159 5.04 41.12 19.61
CA ALA A 159 6.09 42.14 19.55
C ALA A 159 5.54 43.48 19.01
N MET A 160 4.71 43.45 17.95
CA MET A 160 4.07 44.64 17.40
C MET A 160 3.15 45.34 18.42
N PHE A 161 2.33 44.57 19.14
CA PHE A 161 1.47 45.13 20.20
C PHE A 161 2.26 45.67 21.39
N ALA A 162 3.41 45.05 21.71
CA ALA A 162 4.29 45.51 22.79
C ALA A 162 5.03 46.80 22.43
N LEU A 163 5.35 47.01 21.12
CA LEU A 163 6.01 48.24 20.63
C LEU A 163 5.02 49.41 20.57
N ASP A 164 3.94 49.24 19.80
CA ASP A 164 2.86 50.24 19.71
C ASP A 164 1.55 49.58 19.27
N TRP A 165 0.54 49.63 20.14
CA TRP A 165 -0.76 48.98 19.91
C TRP A 165 -1.55 49.65 18.77
N ARG A 166 -1.37 50.96 18.51
CA ARG A 166 -2.08 51.72 17.46
C ARG A 166 -1.60 51.30 16.08
N MET A 167 -0.27 51.23 15.91
CA MET A 167 0.35 50.73 14.68
C MET A 167 0.04 49.25 14.46
N ALA A 168 0.01 48.44 15.54
CA ALA A 168 -0.35 47.03 15.47
C ALA A 168 -1.78 46.80 14.97
N LEU A 169 -2.75 47.63 15.35
CA LEU A 169 -4.13 47.57 14.85
C LEU A 169 -4.21 47.85 13.33
N VAL A 170 -3.43 48.80 12.81
CA VAL A 170 -3.35 49.06 11.36
C VAL A 170 -2.72 47.85 10.65
N ALA A 171 -1.65 47.26 11.19
CA ALA A 171 -1.03 46.09 10.62
C ALA A 171 -1.95 44.85 10.67
N LEU A 172 -2.83 44.75 11.64
CA LEU A 172 -3.78 43.64 11.78
C LEU A 172 -4.74 43.52 10.57
N VAL A 173 -4.96 44.61 9.81
CA VAL A 173 -5.78 44.63 8.58
C VAL A 173 -5.24 43.68 7.51
N ILE A 174 -3.95 43.28 7.59
CA ILE A 174 -3.40 42.32 6.64
C ILE A 174 -4.11 40.97 6.68
N PHE A 175 -4.57 40.50 7.86
CA PHE A 175 -5.16 39.18 8.03
C PHE A 175 -6.47 38.97 7.26
N PRO A 176 -7.49 39.84 7.37
CA PRO A 176 -8.70 39.72 6.56
C PRO A 176 -8.42 39.86 5.06
N LEU A 177 -7.45 40.69 4.66
CA LEU A 177 -7.05 40.82 3.26
C LEU A 177 -6.43 39.53 2.73
N VAL A 178 -5.50 38.96 3.49
CA VAL A 178 -4.89 37.66 3.16
C VAL A 178 -5.94 36.55 3.11
N LEU A 179 -6.85 36.50 4.06
CA LEU A 179 -7.96 35.52 4.06
C LEU A 179 -8.81 35.66 2.80
N ALA A 180 -9.16 36.88 2.39
CA ALA A 180 -9.90 37.13 1.16
C ALA A 180 -9.12 36.63 -0.07
N VAL A 181 -7.81 36.93 -0.18
CA VAL A 181 -6.96 36.42 -1.25
C VAL A 181 -6.91 34.92 -1.27
N MET A 182 -6.76 34.27 -0.10
CA MET A 182 -6.77 32.81 0.03
C MET A 182 -8.07 32.18 -0.49
N LEU A 183 -9.21 32.74 -0.12
CA LEU A 183 -10.51 32.23 -0.57
C LEU A 183 -10.69 32.39 -2.08
N ILE A 184 -10.29 33.55 -2.62
CA ILE A 184 -10.31 33.82 -4.06
C ILE A 184 -9.36 32.85 -4.79
N TYR A 185 -8.11 32.74 -4.33
CA TYR A 185 -7.12 31.83 -4.88
C TYR A 185 -7.62 30.39 -4.89
N GLN A 186 -8.16 29.89 -3.77
CA GLN A 186 -8.69 28.54 -3.67
C GLN A 186 -9.84 28.28 -4.65
N ARG A 187 -10.73 29.26 -4.84
CA ARG A 187 -11.85 29.16 -5.78
C ARG A 187 -11.37 28.94 -7.21
N TYR A 188 -10.33 29.68 -7.64
CA TYR A 188 -9.82 29.63 -9.00
C TYR A 188 -8.75 28.55 -9.21
N SER A 189 -7.88 28.27 -8.25
CA SER A 189 -6.79 27.28 -8.38
C SER A 189 -7.28 25.84 -8.37
N THR A 190 -8.34 25.54 -7.61
CA THR A 190 -8.85 24.15 -7.47
C THR A 190 -9.27 23.52 -8.81
N PRO A 191 -10.09 24.16 -9.69
CA PRO A 191 -10.46 23.58 -10.97
C PRO A 191 -9.24 23.44 -11.91
N ILE A 192 -8.31 24.39 -11.90
CA ILE A 192 -7.09 24.34 -12.70
C ILE A 192 -6.21 23.15 -12.25
N ALA A 193 -6.00 23.01 -10.95
CA ALA A 193 -5.23 21.90 -10.39
C ALA A 193 -5.85 20.52 -10.68
N ARG A 194 -7.18 20.42 -10.80
CA ARG A 194 -7.85 19.19 -11.25
C ARG A 194 -7.54 18.90 -12.71
N ARG A 195 -7.61 19.91 -13.60
CA ARG A 195 -7.25 19.76 -15.03
C ARG A 195 -5.79 19.34 -15.21
N VAL A 196 -4.86 19.97 -14.50
CA VAL A 196 -3.44 19.58 -14.53
C VAL A 196 -3.27 18.12 -14.16
N ARG A 197 -3.94 17.65 -13.10
CA ARG A 197 -3.87 16.24 -12.66
C ARG A 197 -4.53 15.29 -13.66
N SER A 198 -5.65 15.66 -14.29
CA SER A 198 -6.30 14.81 -15.30
C SER A 198 -5.44 14.64 -16.55
N TYR A 199 -4.81 15.71 -17.04
CA TYR A 199 -3.89 15.62 -18.18
C TYR A 199 -2.62 14.83 -17.85
N LEU A 200 -2.08 14.97 -16.63
CA LEU A 200 -0.94 14.15 -16.20
C LEU A 200 -1.32 12.65 -16.12
N ALA A 201 -2.51 12.33 -15.65
CA ALA A 201 -3.02 10.96 -15.63
C ALA A 201 -3.21 10.41 -17.06
N GLU A 202 -3.68 11.23 -18.00
CA GLU A 202 -3.81 10.86 -19.42
C GLU A 202 -2.44 10.57 -20.05
N ILE A 203 -1.43 11.39 -19.77
CA ILE A 203 -0.04 11.16 -20.20
C ILE A 203 0.48 9.83 -19.63
N ASN A 204 0.33 9.59 -18.33
CA ASN A 204 0.79 8.36 -17.69
C ASN A 204 0.10 7.11 -18.26
N ASN A 205 -1.22 7.18 -18.49
CA ASN A 205 -1.97 6.09 -19.11
C ASN A 205 -1.51 5.84 -20.54
N GLY A 206 -1.28 6.91 -21.32
CA GLY A 206 -0.74 6.82 -22.67
C GLY A 206 0.65 6.20 -22.71
N PHE A 207 1.55 6.55 -21.77
CA PHE A 207 2.85 5.90 -21.67
C PHE A 207 2.73 4.40 -21.35
N ASN A 208 1.87 4.03 -20.41
CA ASN A 208 1.64 2.62 -20.09
C ASN A 208 1.08 1.85 -21.30
N GLU A 209 0.14 2.44 -22.05
CA GLU A 209 -0.40 1.86 -23.29
C GLU A 209 0.71 1.64 -24.35
N VAL A 210 1.56 2.66 -24.56
CA VAL A 210 2.68 2.60 -25.52
C VAL A 210 3.71 1.56 -25.10
N ILE A 211 4.13 1.52 -23.82
CA ILE A 211 5.15 0.58 -23.34
C ILE A 211 4.63 -0.86 -23.46
N ASN A 212 3.41 -1.13 -23.01
CA ASN A 212 2.82 -2.47 -23.07
C ASN A 212 2.49 -2.92 -24.51
N GLY A 213 2.15 -1.97 -25.38
CA GLY A 213 1.84 -2.21 -26.79
C GLY A 213 3.01 -2.01 -27.76
N MET A 214 4.25 -1.81 -27.26
CA MET A 214 5.39 -1.41 -28.10
C MET A 214 5.65 -2.33 -29.28
N SER A 215 5.57 -3.64 -29.08
CA SER A 215 5.76 -4.63 -30.14
C SER A 215 4.72 -4.46 -31.26
N VAL A 216 3.45 -4.26 -30.91
CA VAL A 216 2.36 -4.03 -31.86
C VAL A 216 2.52 -2.69 -32.58
N ILE A 217 2.85 -1.62 -31.82
CA ILE A 217 3.06 -0.27 -32.40
C ILE A 217 4.19 -0.29 -33.44
N GLN A 218 5.30 -0.99 -33.14
CA GLN A 218 6.43 -1.13 -34.06
C GLN A 218 6.08 -1.99 -35.27
N GLN A 219 5.43 -3.13 -35.04
CA GLN A 219 5.02 -4.04 -36.11
C GLN A 219 4.09 -3.37 -37.15
N PHE A 220 3.15 -2.53 -36.68
CA PHE A 220 2.20 -1.81 -37.52
C PHE A 220 2.66 -0.39 -37.88
N ARG A 221 3.90 0.02 -37.55
CA ARG A 221 4.51 1.33 -37.88
C ARG A 221 3.66 2.53 -37.44
N GLN A 222 3.04 2.44 -36.23
CA GLN A 222 2.14 3.47 -35.71
C GLN A 222 2.84 4.49 -34.79
N GLN A 223 4.17 4.53 -34.76
CA GLN A 223 4.94 5.39 -33.85
C GLN A 223 4.59 6.88 -33.98
N ALA A 224 4.42 7.37 -35.22
CA ALA A 224 4.07 8.76 -35.47
C ALA A 224 2.72 9.14 -34.85
N ARG A 225 1.69 8.31 -35.06
CA ARG A 225 0.33 8.52 -34.51
C ARG A 225 0.31 8.57 -32.99
N PHE A 226 1.02 7.65 -32.33
CA PHE A 226 1.11 7.65 -30.87
C PHE A 226 1.94 8.80 -30.35
N GLY A 227 2.99 9.22 -31.09
CA GLY A 227 3.78 10.42 -30.80
C GLY A 227 2.95 11.70 -30.85
N GLU A 228 2.12 11.88 -31.88
CA GLU A 228 1.20 13.03 -32.01
C GLU A 228 0.21 13.08 -30.86
N ARG A 229 -0.48 11.95 -30.56
CA ARG A 229 -1.43 11.86 -29.43
C ARG A 229 -0.79 12.23 -28.10
N MET A 230 0.44 11.74 -27.85
CA MET A 230 1.19 12.07 -26.65
C MET A 230 1.60 13.55 -26.63
N GLY A 231 1.97 14.12 -27.78
CA GLY A 231 2.27 15.53 -27.94
C GLY A 231 1.07 16.44 -27.61
N GLU A 232 -0.14 16.08 -28.03
CA GLU A 232 -1.38 16.81 -27.72
C GLU A 232 -1.70 16.77 -26.21
N ALA A 233 -1.60 15.58 -25.58
CA ALA A 233 -1.80 15.44 -24.14
C ALA A 233 -0.77 16.28 -23.34
N SER A 234 0.49 16.25 -23.77
CA SER A 234 1.57 17.04 -23.16
C SER A 234 1.34 18.55 -23.33
N ARG A 235 0.86 18.99 -24.49
CA ARG A 235 0.51 20.39 -24.75
C ARG A 235 -0.65 20.85 -23.88
N SER A 236 -1.67 20.03 -23.72
CA SER A 236 -2.83 20.32 -22.86
C SER A 236 -2.40 20.46 -21.39
N HIS A 237 -1.53 19.57 -20.93
CA HIS A 237 -0.92 19.66 -19.59
C HIS A 237 -0.11 20.95 -19.43
N TYR A 238 0.72 21.29 -20.41
CA TYR A 238 1.52 22.52 -20.40
C TYR A 238 0.63 23.76 -20.28
N LEU A 239 -0.42 23.87 -21.09
CA LEU A 239 -1.33 25.02 -21.06
C LEU A 239 -2.03 25.15 -19.70
N ALA A 240 -2.53 24.03 -19.14
CA ALA A 240 -3.12 24.02 -17.80
C ALA A 240 -2.11 24.41 -16.70
N ARG A 241 -0.84 24.00 -16.85
CA ARG A 241 0.23 24.38 -15.92
C ARG A 241 0.55 25.86 -16.02
N MET A 242 0.55 26.42 -17.24
CA MET A 242 0.73 27.87 -17.45
C MET A 242 -0.39 28.70 -16.82
N GLU A 243 -1.65 28.22 -16.85
CA GLU A 243 -2.75 28.87 -16.12
C GLU A 243 -2.50 28.89 -14.59
N THR A 244 -1.97 27.79 -14.03
CA THR A 244 -1.57 27.75 -12.61
C THR A 244 -0.51 28.81 -12.32
N LEU A 245 0.56 28.84 -13.13
CA LEU A 245 1.65 29.81 -12.95
C LEU A 245 1.19 31.27 -13.06
N ARG A 246 0.26 31.57 -13.97
CA ARG A 246 -0.33 32.93 -14.09
C ARG A 246 -1.15 33.29 -12.85
N LEU A 247 -1.94 32.35 -12.32
CA LEU A 247 -2.72 32.55 -11.11
C LEU A 247 -1.83 32.77 -9.90
N ASP A 248 -0.80 31.93 -9.72
CA ASP A 248 0.17 32.03 -8.64
C ASP A 248 0.95 33.34 -8.71
N GLY A 249 1.41 33.70 -9.92
CA GLY A 249 2.19 34.89 -10.18
C GLY A 249 1.40 36.20 -10.00
N PHE A 250 0.08 36.17 -10.05
CA PHE A 250 -0.75 37.34 -9.84
C PHE A 250 -1.32 37.44 -8.42
N LEU A 251 -1.91 36.35 -7.91
CA LEU A 251 -2.68 36.39 -6.66
C LEU A 251 -1.82 36.18 -5.40
N LEU A 252 -0.77 35.36 -5.45
CA LEU A 252 -0.05 35.04 -4.23
C LEU A 252 0.94 36.15 -3.83
N ARG A 253 2.15 36.13 -4.38
CA ARG A 253 3.20 37.06 -3.95
C ARG A 253 2.93 38.52 -4.29
N PRO A 254 2.57 38.90 -5.54
CA PRO A 254 2.44 40.31 -5.88
C PRO A 254 1.29 41.00 -5.17
N LEU A 255 0.13 40.35 -5.04
CA LEU A 255 -1.02 40.96 -4.38
C LEU A 255 -0.81 41.10 -2.87
N LEU A 256 -0.19 40.11 -2.22
CA LEU A 256 0.18 40.21 -0.80
C LEU A 256 1.23 41.30 -0.56
N SER A 257 2.23 41.40 -1.45
CA SER A 257 3.22 42.48 -1.38
C SER A 257 2.59 43.86 -1.57
N LEU A 258 1.62 43.97 -2.47
CA LEU A 258 0.87 45.22 -2.67
C LEU A 258 0.08 45.59 -1.38
N PHE A 259 -0.59 44.64 -0.75
CA PHE A 259 -1.29 44.89 0.51
C PHE A 259 -0.33 45.31 1.62
N SER A 260 0.81 44.63 1.75
CA SER A 260 1.85 45.05 2.69
C SER A 260 2.34 46.49 2.43
N ALA A 261 2.53 46.88 1.15
CA ALA A 261 2.92 48.23 0.77
C ALA A 261 1.81 49.26 1.10
N LEU A 262 0.53 48.92 0.85
CA LEU A 262 -0.60 49.82 1.20
C LEU A 262 -0.71 50.01 2.72
N ILE A 263 -0.55 48.94 3.49
CA ILE A 263 -0.54 49.02 4.95
C ILE A 263 0.64 49.84 5.44
N LEU A 264 1.82 49.68 4.83
CA LEU A 264 2.98 50.49 5.12
C LEU A 264 2.73 51.97 4.82
N CYS A 265 2.11 52.32 3.69
CA CYS A 265 1.67 53.68 3.41
C CYS A 265 0.72 54.22 4.49
N GLY A 266 -0.23 53.42 4.95
CA GLY A 266 -1.12 53.76 6.06
C GLY A 266 -0.36 54.02 7.36
N LEU A 267 0.62 53.18 7.69
CA LEU A 267 1.49 53.38 8.85
C LEU A 267 2.31 54.65 8.75
N LEU A 268 2.91 54.94 7.58
CA LEU A 268 3.64 56.18 7.33
C LEU A 268 2.77 57.42 7.43
N MET A 269 1.52 57.33 6.96
CA MET A 269 0.53 58.37 7.10
C MET A 269 0.19 58.62 8.58
N LEU A 270 -0.08 57.55 9.33
CA LEU A 270 -0.34 57.63 10.77
C LEU A 270 0.87 58.27 11.50
N PHE A 271 2.07 57.87 11.13
CA PHE A 271 3.31 58.42 11.68
C PHE A 271 3.46 59.92 11.35
N SER A 272 3.14 60.32 10.12
CA SER A 272 3.25 61.74 9.67
C SER A 272 2.24 62.69 10.33
N PHE A 273 1.05 62.22 10.65
CA PHE A 273 0.02 63.01 11.34
C PHE A 273 0.16 63.03 12.86
N ALA A 274 1.01 62.20 13.41
CA ALA A 274 1.26 62.18 14.84
C ALA A 274 2.07 63.40 15.30
N THR A 275 1.81 63.89 16.50
CA THR A 275 2.61 64.93 17.14
C THR A 275 4.08 64.50 17.29
N PRO A 276 5.05 65.39 17.03
CA PRO A 276 6.49 65.07 17.20
C PRO A 276 6.74 64.48 18.61
N GLY A 277 7.39 63.31 18.66
CA GLY A 277 7.71 62.58 19.89
C GLY A 277 6.69 61.53 20.33
N VAL A 278 5.58 61.36 19.56
CA VAL A 278 4.59 60.28 19.86
C VAL A 278 5.03 58.93 19.30
N PHE A 279 5.77 58.90 18.19
CA PHE A 279 6.33 57.69 17.58
C PHE A 279 7.84 57.79 17.42
N GLU A 280 8.52 56.69 17.71
CA GLU A 280 9.97 56.55 17.54
C GLU A 280 10.29 55.96 16.16
N VAL A 281 11.37 56.43 15.50
CA VAL A 281 11.79 55.99 14.15
C VAL A 281 12.17 54.51 14.13
N GLY A 282 12.76 54.02 15.20
CA GLY A 282 13.10 52.61 15.33
C GLY A 282 11.88 51.72 15.44
N VAL A 283 10.82 52.18 16.08
CA VAL A 283 9.53 51.46 16.09
C VAL A 283 8.99 51.31 14.66
N LEU A 284 9.00 52.37 13.87
CA LEU A 284 8.59 52.31 12.47
C LEU A 284 9.43 51.30 11.67
N TYR A 285 10.77 51.27 11.87
CA TYR A 285 11.66 50.29 11.27
C TYR A 285 11.25 48.85 11.63
N ALA A 286 10.93 48.56 12.92
CA ALA A 286 10.50 47.27 13.36
C ALA A 286 9.20 46.84 12.66
N PHE A 287 8.21 47.74 12.52
CA PHE A 287 6.97 47.48 11.83
C PHE A 287 7.14 47.17 10.34
N ILE A 288 8.01 47.94 9.62
CA ILE A 288 8.38 47.68 8.24
C ILE A 288 8.93 46.26 8.09
N THR A 289 9.85 45.89 8.98
CA THR A 289 10.51 44.60 8.97
C THR A 289 9.51 43.47 9.25
N TYR A 290 8.62 43.61 10.23
CA TYR A 290 7.60 42.59 10.55
C TYR A 290 6.57 42.42 9.44
N LEU A 291 6.08 43.52 8.82
CA LEU A 291 5.17 43.42 7.67
C LEU A 291 5.80 42.69 6.50
N GLY A 292 7.09 42.95 6.22
CA GLY A 292 7.81 42.22 5.20
C GLY A 292 7.95 40.72 5.48
N ARG A 293 8.21 40.37 6.74
CA ARG A 293 8.37 38.99 7.20
C ARG A 293 7.06 38.21 7.35
N LEU A 294 5.91 38.88 7.54
CA LEU A 294 4.61 38.22 7.67
C LEU A 294 4.13 37.54 6.38
N ASN A 295 4.58 38.01 5.22
CA ASN A 295 4.11 37.48 3.93
C ASN A 295 4.48 35.99 3.74
N GLU A 296 5.67 35.58 4.12
CA GLU A 296 6.16 34.20 3.89
C GLU A 296 5.35 33.15 4.69
N PRO A 297 5.17 33.25 6.02
CA PRO A 297 4.33 32.33 6.79
C PRO A 297 2.88 32.25 6.29
N LEU A 298 2.31 33.37 5.84
CA LEU A 298 0.93 33.42 5.33
C LEU A 298 0.80 32.68 3.98
N ILE A 299 1.80 32.82 3.09
CA ILE A 299 1.85 32.06 1.83
C ILE A 299 2.04 30.56 2.11
N GLU A 300 2.95 30.22 3.02
CA GLU A 300 3.19 28.82 3.41
C GLU A 300 1.90 28.13 3.90
N LEU A 301 1.13 28.79 4.78
CA LEU A 301 -0.14 28.25 5.27
C LEU A 301 -1.12 27.95 4.13
N THR A 302 -1.14 28.80 3.10
CA THR A 302 -2.01 28.64 1.93
C THR A 302 -1.63 27.40 1.12
N THR A 303 -0.35 27.15 0.93
CA THR A 303 0.15 26.02 0.14
C THR A 303 -0.06 24.67 0.82
N GLN A 304 -0.06 24.63 2.16
CA GLN A 304 -0.24 23.40 2.94
C GLN A 304 -1.65 22.80 2.84
N GLN A 305 -2.66 23.57 2.47
CA GLN A 305 -4.04 23.10 2.41
C GLN A 305 -4.23 21.93 1.42
N SER A 306 -3.58 21.97 0.26
CA SER A 306 -3.66 20.89 -0.73
C SER A 306 -3.06 19.59 -0.20
N MET A 307 -1.94 19.67 0.50
CA MET A 307 -1.23 18.54 1.08
C MET A 307 -2.02 17.92 2.25
N LEU A 308 -2.66 18.77 3.07
CA LEU A 308 -3.57 18.32 4.12
C LEU A 308 -4.74 17.51 3.54
N GLN A 309 -5.38 18.01 2.47
CA GLN A 309 -6.46 17.27 1.80
C GLN A 309 -5.99 15.94 1.23
N GLN A 310 -4.82 15.89 0.64
CA GLN A 310 -4.20 14.66 0.13
C GLN A 310 -3.97 13.64 1.26
N ALA A 311 -3.40 14.08 2.37
CA ALA A 311 -3.13 13.24 3.53
C ALA A 311 -4.42 12.67 4.14
N VAL A 312 -5.50 13.45 4.20
CA VAL A 312 -6.80 12.95 4.68
C VAL A 312 -7.36 11.88 3.74
N VAL A 313 -7.31 12.09 2.42
CA VAL A 313 -7.77 11.08 1.45
C VAL A 313 -6.94 9.79 1.52
N SER A 314 -5.62 9.91 1.65
CA SER A 314 -4.74 8.75 1.85
C SER A 314 -5.02 8.05 3.18
N GLY A 315 -5.26 8.81 4.25
CA GLY A 315 -5.68 8.29 5.55
C GLY A 315 -7.01 7.54 5.49
N GLU A 316 -8.01 8.06 4.77
CA GLU A 316 -9.29 7.36 4.57
C GLU A 316 -9.07 5.99 3.91
N ARG A 317 -8.27 5.92 2.85
CA ARG A 317 -7.96 4.66 2.16
C ARG A 317 -7.21 3.66 3.04
N ILE A 318 -6.29 4.14 3.86
CA ILE A 318 -5.55 3.30 4.82
C ILE A 318 -6.50 2.77 5.89
N PHE A 319 -7.33 3.61 6.48
CA PHE A 319 -8.26 3.18 7.52
C PHE A 319 -9.37 2.29 6.97
N GLU A 320 -9.81 2.51 5.73
CA GLU A 320 -10.71 1.59 5.04
C GLU A 320 -10.12 0.17 4.93
N LEU A 321 -8.82 0.07 4.61
CA LEU A 321 -8.10 -1.21 4.61
C LEU A 321 -7.98 -1.81 6.02
N MET A 322 -7.65 -1.00 7.02
CA MET A 322 -7.46 -1.47 8.40
C MET A 322 -8.77 -1.87 9.08
N ASP A 323 -9.88 -1.21 8.74
CA ASP A 323 -11.20 -1.45 9.31
C ASP A 323 -12.01 -2.48 8.50
N ALA A 324 -11.48 -2.96 7.36
CA ALA A 324 -12.10 -3.98 6.55
C ALA A 324 -12.25 -5.30 7.34
N ALA A 325 -13.30 -6.06 7.02
CA ALA A 325 -13.57 -7.33 7.67
C ALA A 325 -12.35 -8.26 7.54
N GLN A 326 -11.89 -8.78 8.67
CA GLN A 326 -10.84 -9.81 8.70
C GLN A 326 -11.45 -11.17 8.44
N GLN A 327 -10.63 -12.11 7.94
CA GLN A 327 -11.07 -13.49 7.78
C GLN A 327 -11.41 -14.07 9.15
N GLY A 328 -12.70 -14.41 9.34
CA GLY A 328 -13.18 -15.03 10.57
C GLY A 328 -12.86 -16.53 10.58
N TYR A 329 -12.31 -17.00 11.68
CA TYR A 329 -12.12 -18.41 11.99
C TYR A 329 -12.92 -18.75 13.24
N GLY A 330 -13.22 -20.05 13.43
CA GLY A 330 -13.90 -20.52 14.62
C GLY A 330 -13.01 -20.61 15.86
N SER A 331 -13.49 -21.28 16.88
CA SER A 331 -12.83 -21.45 18.18
C SER A 331 -12.31 -22.88 18.44
N ASP A 332 -12.62 -23.85 17.56
CA ASP A 332 -12.16 -25.24 17.72
C ASP A 332 -10.71 -25.37 17.26
N ALA A 333 -9.81 -25.51 18.23
CA ALA A 333 -8.36 -25.61 18.01
C ALA A 333 -7.87 -27.07 17.84
N GLN A 334 -8.76 -28.08 17.91
CA GLN A 334 -8.31 -29.46 17.77
C GLN A 334 -7.93 -29.77 16.33
N PRO A 335 -6.74 -30.36 16.06
CA PRO A 335 -6.38 -30.82 14.73
C PRO A 335 -7.36 -31.85 14.18
N LEU A 336 -7.41 -32.03 12.86
CA LEU A 336 -8.18 -33.12 12.26
C LEU A 336 -7.53 -34.47 12.59
N ALA A 337 -8.34 -35.45 12.89
CA ALA A 337 -7.85 -36.78 13.29
C ALA A 337 -7.67 -37.72 12.08
N SER A 338 -8.58 -37.67 11.10
CA SER A 338 -8.66 -38.65 10.02
C SER A 338 -8.70 -38.06 8.61
N GLY A 339 -9.19 -36.83 8.48
CA GLY A 339 -9.28 -36.13 7.19
C GLY A 339 -10.50 -36.56 6.36
N ARG A 340 -11.62 -37.03 6.98
CA ARG A 340 -12.88 -37.25 6.27
C ARG A 340 -13.44 -35.90 5.82
N ILE A 341 -13.97 -35.86 4.60
CA ILE A 341 -14.60 -34.67 4.01
C ILE A 341 -16.06 -34.97 3.71
N THR A 342 -16.97 -34.09 4.17
CA THR A 342 -18.41 -34.21 3.87
C THR A 342 -18.95 -32.86 3.43
N LEU A 343 -19.53 -32.81 2.24
CA LEU A 343 -20.24 -31.65 1.70
C LEU A 343 -21.74 -32.03 1.63
N ARG A 344 -22.60 -31.12 2.11
CA ARG A 344 -24.07 -31.33 2.08
C ARG A 344 -24.71 -30.11 1.43
N ASP A 345 -25.31 -30.33 0.27
CA ASP A 345 -26.06 -29.31 -0.52
C ASP A 345 -25.30 -28.01 -0.68
N VAL A 346 -23.98 -28.09 -0.99
CA VAL A 346 -23.11 -26.92 -1.08
C VAL A 346 -23.37 -26.17 -2.34
N SER A 347 -23.74 -24.87 -2.19
CA SER A 347 -23.84 -23.91 -3.29
C SER A 347 -22.98 -22.70 -3.00
N PHE A 348 -22.38 -22.11 -4.03
CA PHE A 348 -21.47 -20.98 -3.90
C PHE A 348 -21.50 -20.04 -5.11
N ALA A 349 -21.48 -18.73 -4.82
CA ALA A 349 -21.29 -17.65 -5.79
C ALA A 349 -20.21 -16.68 -5.29
N TYR A 350 -19.32 -16.23 -6.19
CA TYR A 350 -18.35 -15.14 -5.88
C TYR A 350 -19.03 -13.78 -5.75
N ARG A 351 -20.16 -13.59 -6.42
CA ARG A 351 -21.00 -12.37 -6.40
C ARG A 351 -22.47 -12.78 -6.40
N ASP A 352 -23.33 -11.97 -5.84
CA ASP A 352 -24.74 -12.28 -5.55
C ASP A 352 -25.63 -12.74 -6.73
N ASN A 353 -25.13 -12.75 -7.97
CA ASN A 353 -25.98 -12.94 -9.14
C ASN A 353 -25.83 -14.27 -9.91
N ARG A 354 -24.87 -15.13 -9.59
CA ARG A 354 -24.70 -16.39 -10.33
C ARG A 354 -23.95 -17.44 -9.53
N ASP A 355 -24.62 -18.54 -9.25
CA ASP A 355 -24.00 -19.71 -8.63
C ASP A 355 -22.92 -20.29 -9.55
N VAL A 356 -21.72 -20.45 -9.01
CA VAL A 356 -20.59 -21.13 -9.65
C VAL A 356 -20.60 -22.61 -9.30
N LEU A 357 -21.07 -22.95 -8.09
CA LEU A 357 -21.36 -24.30 -7.67
C LEU A 357 -22.79 -24.36 -7.15
N SER A 358 -23.53 -25.42 -7.51
CA SER A 358 -24.93 -25.62 -7.15
C SER A 358 -25.18 -27.06 -6.72
N HIS A 359 -25.70 -27.22 -5.49
CA HIS A 359 -26.15 -28.52 -4.94
C HIS A 359 -25.05 -29.61 -5.00
N ILE A 360 -23.86 -29.29 -4.49
CA ILE A 360 -22.76 -30.26 -4.42
C ILE A 360 -22.86 -31.09 -3.17
N ASP A 361 -23.05 -32.40 -3.37
CA ASP A 361 -22.99 -33.43 -2.34
C ASP A 361 -21.78 -34.32 -2.58
N LEU A 362 -20.91 -34.45 -1.56
CA LEU A 362 -19.68 -35.23 -1.65
C LEU A 362 -19.34 -35.81 -0.29
N GLU A 363 -19.02 -37.09 -0.25
CA GLU A 363 -18.43 -37.76 0.90
C GLU A 363 -17.13 -38.43 0.46
N VAL A 364 -16.02 -38.06 1.13
CA VAL A 364 -14.71 -38.66 0.94
C VAL A 364 -14.27 -39.29 2.25
N PRO A 365 -14.09 -40.62 2.26
CA PRO A 365 -13.63 -41.32 3.47
C PRO A 365 -12.21 -40.87 3.82
N ALA A 366 -11.82 -41.09 5.07
CA ALA A 366 -10.44 -40.86 5.51
C ALA A 366 -9.46 -41.64 4.62
N ARG A 367 -8.39 -40.95 4.19
CA ARG A 367 -7.37 -41.46 3.25
C ARG A 367 -7.92 -41.90 1.89
N GLY A 368 -9.15 -41.48 1.54
CA GLY A 368 -9.70 -41.68 0.21
C GLY A 368 -9.03 -40.75 -0.83
N PHE A 369 -9.08 -41.19 -2.07
CA PHE A 369 -8.55 -40.41 -3.20
C PHE A 369 -9.70 -40.06 -4.17
N VAL A 370 -10.02 -38.78 -4.30
CA VAL A 370 -11.04 -38.27 -5.20
C VAL A 370 -10.42 -37.42 -6.30
N ALA A 371 -10.76 -37.74 -7.55
CA ALA A 371 -10.40 -36.93 -8.71
C ALA A 371 -11.56 -36.02 -9.16
N LEU A 372 -11.31 -34.73 -9.32
CA LEU A 372 -12.25 -33.75 -9.87
C LEU A 372 -11.93 -33.54 -11.36
N VAL A 373 -12.88 -33.87 -12.23
CA VAL A 373 -12.71 -33.81 -13.68
C VAL A 373 -13.78 -32.91 -14.29
N GLY A 374 -13.49 -32.23 -15.38
CA GLY A 374 -14.44 -31.34 -16.06
C GLY A 374 -13.75 -30.27 -16.87
N HIS A 375 -14.47 -29.62 -17.79
CA HIS A 375 -13.95 -28.53 -18.60
C HIS A 375 -13.53 -27.32 -17.76
N THR A 376 -12.70 -26.44 -18.33
CA THR A 376 -12.37 -25.16 -17.73
C THR A 376 -13.64 -24.37 -17.41
N GLY A 377 -13.73 -23.77 -16.21
CA GLY A 377 -14.94 -23.07 -15.77
C GLY A 377 -16.06 -23.96 -15.21
N SER A 378 -15.85 -25.28 -15.02
CA SER A 378 -16.86 -26.18 -14.42
C SER A 378 -16.99 -26.06 -12.89
N GLY A 379 -16.09 -25.33 -12.20
CA GLY A 379 -16.12 -25.12 -10.75
C GLY A 379 -15.09 -25.89 -9.94
N LYS A 380 -14.16 -26.65 -10.56
CA LYS A 380 -13.16 -27.49 -9.86
C LYS A 380 -12.30 -26.70 -8.87
N SER A 381 -11.61 -25.64 -9.33
CA SER A 381 -10.76 -24.80 -8.47
C SER A 381 -11.59 -24.02 -7.45
N THR A 382 -12.85 -23.70 -7.74
CA THR A 382 -13.77 -23.09 -6.76
C THR A 382 -14.05 -24.06 -5.62
N LEU A 383 -14.31 -25.34 -5.93
CA LEU A 383 -14.54 -26.38 -4.93
C LEU A 383 -13.29 -26.58 -4.04
N ALA A 384 -12.10 -26.62 -4.64
CA ALA A 384 -10.83 -26.66 -3.93
C ALA A 384 -10.65 -25.47 -2.96
N ASN A 385 -10.97 -24.27 -3.43
CA ASN A 385 -10.88 -23.04 -2.61
C ASN A 385 -11.88 -23.05 -1.44
N LEU A 386 -13.07 -23.64 -1.61
CA LEU A 386 -14.03 -23.81 -0.53
C LEU A 386 -13.54 -24.82 0.52
N LEU A 387 -12.93 -25.92 0.10
CA LEU A 387 -12.32 -26.92 1.00
C LEU A 387 -11.14 -26.32 1.78
N MET A 388 -10.38 -25.42 1.18
CA MET A 388 -9.35 -24.63 1.84
C MET A 388 -9.93 -23.60 2.84
N GLY A 389 -11.24 -23.36 2.84
CA GLY A 389 -11.86 -22.35 3.69
C GLY A 389 -11.49 -20.91 3.29
N TYR A 390 -11.09 -20.67 2.05
CA TYR A 390 -10.80 -19.31 1.56
C TYR A 390 -12.06 -18.48 1.40
N TYR A 391 -13.19 -19.13 1.12
CA TYR A 391 -14.51 -18.51 0.96
C TYR A 391 -15.55 -19.21 1.83
N PRO A 392 -16.49 -18.47 2.41
CA PRO A 392 -17.65 -19.07 3.06
C PRO A 392 -18.63 -19.60 2.01
N VAL A 393 -19.24 -20.79 2.24
CA VAL A 393 -20.30 -21.30 1.39
C VAL A 393 -21.54 -20.40 1.45
N THR A 394 -22.27 -20.26 0.32
CA THR A 394 -23.51 -19.49 0.25
C THR A 394 -24.68 -20.28 0.85
N ARG A 395 -24.75 -21.58 0.57
CA ARG A 395 -25.74 -22.54 1.11
C ARG A 395 -25.06 -23.85 1.43
N GLY A 396 -25.69 -24.65 2.28
CA GLY A 396 -25.17 -25.95 2.69
C GLY A 396 -24.07 -25.89 3.74
N SER A 397 -23.35 -27.00 3.93
CA SER A 397 -22.26 -27.11 4.90
C SER A 397 -21.09 -27.92 4.35
N ILE A 398 -19.88 -27.56 4.80
CA ILE A 398 -18.66 -28.35 4.62
C ILE A 398 -18.21 -28.79 6.00
N GLU A 399 -18.06 -30.08 6.18
CA GLU A 399 -17.64 -30.71 7.43
C GLU A 399 -16.32 -31.46 7.19
N LEU A 400 -15.37 -31.29 8.10
CA LEU A 400 -14.10 -32.02 8.13
C LEU A 400 -14.08 -32.84 9.43
N ASP A 401 -13.97 -34.17 9.33
CA ASP A 401 -14.12 -35.12 10.47
C ASP A 401 -15.43 -34.91 11.27
N GLY A 402 -16.53 -34.56 10.56
CA GLY A 402 -17.84 -34.32 11.19
C GLY A 402 -17.96 -32.94 11.88
N ARG A 403 -16.95 -32.07 11.78
CA ARG A 403 -16.94 -30.74 12.35
C ARG A 403 -17.10 -29.69 11.23
N PRO A 404 -18.00 -28.73 11.38
CA PRO A 404 -18.16 -27.65 10.40
C PRO A 404 -16.85 -26.88 10.20
N LEU A 405 -16.42 -26.69 8.94
CA LEU A 405 -15.17 -26.00 8.59
C LEU A 405 -15.09 -24.60 9.22
N ARG A 406 -16.22 -23.90 9.36
CA ARG A 406 -16.29 -22.56 9.97
C ARG A 406 -15.99 -22.54 11.48
N GLN A 407 -16.06 -23.67 12.16
CA GLN A 407 -15.79 -23.75 13.60
C GLN A 407 -14.32 -23.97 13.92
N LEU A 408 -13.50 -24.36 12.94
CA LEU A 408 -12.09 -24.62 13.11
C LEU A 408 -11.30 -23.30 13.25
N THR A 409 -10.30 -23.28 14.14
CA THR A 409 -9.35 -22.18 14.22
C THR A 409 -8.46 -22.15 12.98
N HIS A 410 -7.81 -21.01 12.72
CA HIS A 410 -6.83 -20.88 11.65
C HIS A 410 -5.76 -21.99 11.71
N ASP A 411 -5.18 -22.21 12.89
CA ASP A 411 -4.06 -23.15 13.06
C ASP A 411 -4.52 -24.60 12.89
N ALA A 412 -5.69 -24.98 13.41
CA ALA A 412 -6.26 -26.30 13.20
C ALA A 412 -6.53 -26.58 11.72
N LEU A 413 -7.11 -25.62 11.00
CA LEU A 413 -7.40 -25.76 9.57
C LEU A 413 -6.12 -25.81 8.73
N ARG A 414 -5.19 -24.86 8.92
CA ARG A 414 -3.95 -24.79 8.11
C ARG A 414 -2.93 -25.87 8.46
N GLY A 415 -2.97 -26.39 9.69
CA GLY A 415 -2.16 -27.53 10.08
C GLY A 415 -2.67 -28.85 9.49
N SER A 416 -3.96 -28.95 9.19
CA SER A 416 -4.60 -30.19 8.75
C SER A 416 -4.92 -30.24 7.25
N VAL A 417 -5.09 -29.08 6.59
CA VAL A 417 -5.45 -29.00 5.17
C VAL A 417 -4.40 -28.20 4.42
N ALA A 418 -3.82 -28.78 3.37
CA ALA A 418 -2.86 -28.14 2.50
C ALA A 418 -3.30 -28.21 1.04
N MET A 419 -2.79 -27.27 0.23
CA MET A 419 -3.03 -27.24 -1.20
C MET A 419 -1.72 -26.98 -1.96
N VAL A 420 -1.50 -27.76 -3.00
CA VAL A 420 -0.51 -27.49 -4.03
C VAL A 420 -1.23 -26.85 -5.22
N GLN A 421 -0.86 -25.62 -5.52
CA GLN A 421 -1.45 -24.84 -6.63
C GLN A 421 -0.81 -25.23 -7.97
N GLN A 422 -1.50 -24.94 -9.06
CA GLN A 422 -1.03 -25.13 -10.43
C GLN A 422 0.31 -24.41 -10.67
N ASP A 423 0.43 -23.15 -10.25
CA ASP A 423 1.64 -22.34 -10.30
C ASP A 423 2.13 -22.05 -8.87
N PRO A 424 3.01 -22.89 -8.32
CA PRO A 424 3.47 -22.72 -6.96
C PRO A 424 4.31 -21.46 -6.77
N VAL A 425 3.96 -20.66 -5.77
CA VAL A 425 4.72 -19.45 -5.42
C VAL A 425 6.02 -19.82 -4.73
N VAL A 426 7.12 -19.30 -5.24
CA VAL A 426 8.47 -19.41 -4.64
C VAL A 426 8.86 -18.04 -4.10
N LEU A 427 9.22 -17.98 -2.82
CA LEU A 427 9.66 -16.75 -2.17
C LEU A 427 11.12 -16.44 -2.53
N ALA A 428 11.47 -15.17 -2.64
CA ALA A 428 12.83 -14.69 -2.87
C ALA A 428 13.73 -14.88 -1.63
N ASP A 429 13.86 -16.12 -1.17
CA ASP A 429 14.60 -16.54 0.01
C ASP A 429 15.37 -17.84 -0.29
N THR A 430 16.02 -18.43 0.70
CA THR A 430 16.76 -19.70 0.55
C THR A 430 15.80 -20.86 0.23
N LEU A 431 16.32 -21.95 -0.35
CA LEU A 431 15.58 -23.19 -0.56
C LEU A 431 15.05 -23.73 0.79
N LEU A 432 15.88 -23.70 1.83
CA LEU A 432 15.52 -24.07 3.20
C LEU A 432 14.33 -23.26 3.72
N ALA A 433 14.38 -21.93 3.61
CA ALA A 433 13.30 -21.04 4.03
C ALA A 433 12.02 -21.30 3.24
N ASN A 434 12.13 -21.59 1.95
CA ASN A 434 11.01 -21.94 1.09
C ASN A 434 10.33 -23.26 1.49
N VAL A 435 11.05 -24.25 2.01
CA VAL A 435 10.46 -25.50 2.51
C VAL A 435 9.86 -25.30 3.91
N ARG A 436 10.59 -24.64 4.81
CA ARG A 436 10.16 -24.38 6.19
C ARG A 436 8.96 -23.45 6.29
N LEU A 437 8.89 -22.40 5.50
CA LEU A 437 7.87 -21.34 5.56
C LEU A 437 7.63 -20.85 7.01
N GLY A 438 8.71 -20.60 7.75
CA GLY A 438 8.68 -20.11 9.13
C GLY A 438 8.36 -21.15 10.21
N ARG A 439 8.18 -22.43 9.85
CA ARG A 439 7.97 -23.54 10.81
C ARG A 439 9.31 -24.00 11.39
N ASP A 440 9.27 -24.50 12.63
CA ASP A 440 10.44 -25.10 13.30
C ASP A 440 10.64 -26.53 12.81
N ILE A 441 11.39 -26.69 11.73
CA ILE A 441 11.65 -27.96 11.04
C ILE A 441 13.17 -28.13 10.94
N SER A 442 13.69 -29.31 11.30
CA SER A 442 15.12 -29.58 11.21
C SER A 442 15.62 -29.58 9.75
N GLU A 443 16.90 -29.32 9.55
CA GLU A 443 17.49 -29.42 8.20
C GLU A 443 17.49 -30.87 7.68
N GLU A 444 17.60 -31.85 8.56
CA GLU A 444 17.50 -33.26 8.21
C GLU A 444 16.12 -33.63 7.67
N ASP A 445 15.04 -33.08 8.26
CA ASP A 445 13.67 -33.26 7.77
C ASP A 445 13.48 -32.62 6.41
N VAL A 446 14.07 -31.45 6.19
CA VAL A 446 14.06 -30.79 4.89
C VAL A 446 14.79 -31.63 3.85
N TRP A 447 16.00 -32.13 4.15
CA TRP A 447 16.71 -33.02 3.25
C TRP A 447 15.92 -34.30 2.94
N ARG A 448 15.31 -34.91 3.94
CA ARG A 448 14.45 -36.10 3.75
C ARG A 448 13.25 -35.81 2.84
N ALA A 449 12.64 -34.64 2.98
CA ALA A 449 11.55 -34.23 2.11
C ALA A 449 12.03 -33.99 0.66
N LEU A 450 13.16 -33.32 0.49
CA LEU A 450 13.78 -33.09 -0.82
C LEU A 450 14.19 -34.40 -1.51
N ASP A 451 14.72 -35.38 -0.77
CA ASP A 451 15.02 -36.71 -1.30
C ASP A 451 13.77 -37.44 -1.77
N LYS A 452 12.67 -37.40 -0.99
CA LYS A 452 11.38 -38.04 -1.36
C LYS A 452 10.77 -37.48 -2.64
N VAL A 453 10.95 -36.20 -2.92
CA VAL A 453 10.49 -35.56 -4.17
C VAL A 453 11.58 -35.51 -5.25
N GLN A 454 12.71 -36.18 -5.07
CA GLN A 454 13.83 -36.21 -6.02
C GLN A 454 14.41 -34.81 -6.36
N LEU A 455 14.27 -33.85 -5.48
CA LEU A 455 14.82 -32.50 -5.62
C LEU A 455 16.21 -32.36 -4.94
N ALA A 456 16.62 -33.31 -4.10
CA ALA A 456 17.88 -33.28 -3.37
C ALA A 456 19.11 -33.28 -4.29
N PRO A 457 19.17 -33.99 -5.43
CA PRO A 457 20.31 -33.89 -6.34
C PRO A 457 20.53 -32.47 -6.85
N LEU A 458 19.47 -31.78 -7.21
CA LEU A 458 19.52 -30.36 -7.60
C LEU A 458 20.03 -29.48 -6.45
N ALA A 459 19.46 -29.66 -5.25
CA ALA A 459 19.87 -28.90 -4.08
C ALA A 459 21.36 -29.09 -3.73
N ARG A 460 21.90 -30.33 -3.85
CA ARG A 460 23.33 -30.62 -3.64
C ARG A 460 24.23 -30.04 -4.73
N ALA A 461 23.72 -29.87 -5.96
CA ALA A 461 24.47 -29.26 -7.05
C ALA A 461 24.50 -27.73 -6.97
N MET A 462 23.63 -27.10 -6.17
CA MET A 462 23.65 -25.66 -5.94
C MET A 462 24.87 -25.26 -5.09
N ARG A 463 25.41 -24.05 -5.31
CA ARG A 463 26.63 -23.55 -4.67
C ARG A 463 26.60 -23.64 -3.14
N ASP A 464 25.47 -23.27 -2.51
CA ASP A 464 25.29 -23.23 -1.06
C ASP A 464 24.28 -24.29 -0.58
N GLY A 465 24.00 -25.33 -1.38
CA GLY A 465 23.05 -26.38 -1.05
C GLY A 465 21.65 -25.82 -0.77
N ILE A 466 21.03 -26.25 0.34
CA ILE A 466 19.69 -25.75 0.77
C ILE A 466 19.68 -24.28 1.20
N HIS A 467 20.84 -23.66 1.45
CA HIS A 467 20.99 -22.25 1.79
C HIS A 467 21.07 -21.34 0.54
N THR A 468 21.06 -21.91 -0.66
CA THR A 468 21.04 -21.14 -1.92
C THR A 468 19.76 -20.31 -2.02
N ARG A 469 19.91 -19.01 -2.31
CA ARG A 469 18.79 -18.11 -2.56
C ARG A 469 18.16 -18.35 -3.93
N LEU A 470 16.85 -18.52 -3.92
CA LEU A 470 16.05 -18.73 -5.11
C LEU A 470 15.60 -17.42 -5.69
N GLY A 471 16.07 -16.60 -6.36
CA GLY A 471 15.63 -15.30 -6.92
C GLY A 471 14.12 -15.00 -6.88
N GLU A 472 13.71 -13.86 -7.41
CA GLU A 472 12.29 -13.49 -7.45
C GLU A 472 11.48 -14.55 -8.19
N GLN A 473 10.36 -14.98 -7.59
CA GLN A 473 9.47 -16.03 -8.11
C GLN A 473 10.18 -17.35 -8.46
N GLY A 474 11.37 -17.59 -7.89
CA GLY A 474 12.14 -18.81 -8.17
C GLY A 474 12.53 -18.94 -9.64
N ASN A 475 13.00 -17.87 -10.26
CA ASN A 475 13.41 -17.83 -11.67
C ASN A 475 14.58 -18.77 -12.00
N THR A 476 15.28 -19.30 -10.97
CA THR A 476 16.34 -20.30 -11.08
C THR A 476 15.83 -21.74 -11.18
N LEU A 477 14.52 -21.96 -10.96
CA LEU A 477 13.89 -23.28 -10.97
C LEU A 477 12.97 -23.43 -12.19
N SER A 478 12.97 -24.62 -12.80
CA SER A 478 11.97 -24.97 -13.83
C SER A 478 10.58 -25.10 -13.21
N VAL A 479 9.53 -25.10 -14.05
CA VAL A 479 8.13 -25.25 -13.61
C VAL A 479 7.96 -26.54 -12.80
N GLY A 480 8.51 -27.66 -13.28
CA GLY A 480 8.44 -28.94 -12.57
C GLY A 480 9.19 -28.92 -11.24
N GLN A 481 10.37 -28.27 -11.19
CA GLN A 481 11.13 -28.13 -9.94
C GLN A 481 10.37 -27.28 -8.90
N LYS A 482 9.62 -26.24 -9.32
CA LYS A 482 8.74 -25.48 -8.43
C LYS A 482 7.61 -26.36 -7.87
N GLN A 483 7.04 -27.24 -8.67
CA GLN A 483 6.03 -28.20 -8.19
C GLN A 483 6.61 -29.22 -7.21
N LEU A 484 7.80 -29.78 -7.48
CA LEU A 484 8.50 -30.64 -6.53
C LEU A 484 8.80 -29.93 -5.22
N LEU A 485 9.19 -28.64 -5.27
CA LEU A 485 9.37 -27.82 -4.07
C LEU A 485 8.06 -27.64 -3.29
N ALA A 486 6.94 -27.42 -3.98
CA ALA A 486 5.63 -27.35 -3.31
C ALA A 486 5.21 -28.68 -2.66
N LEU A 487 5.50 -29.82 -3.31
CA LEU A 487 5.30 -31.15 -2.71
C LEU A 487 6.22 -31.39 -1.52
N ALA A 488 7.49 -30.93 -1.55
CA ALA A 488 8.39 -31.00 -0.40
C ALA A 488 7.85 -30.24 0.80
N ARG A 489 7.23 -29.05 0.61
CA ARG A 489 6.53 -28.28 1.66
C ARG A 489 5.42 -29.08 2.35
N VAL A 490 4.69 -29.85 1.55
CA VAL A 490 3.60 -30.70 2.03
C VAL A 490 4.13 -31.94 2.75
N LEU A 491 5.14 -32.59 2.22
CA LEU A 491 5.76 -33.78 2.81
C LEU A 491 6.35 -33.53 4.21
N VAL A 492 6.84 -32.32 4.44
CA VAL A 492 7.34 -31.91 5.75
C VAL A 492 6.22 -31.73 6.77
N SER A 493 5.02 -31.30 6.34
CA SER A 493 3.88 -31.04 7.24
C SER A 493 2.92 -32.21 7.39
N LEU A 494 2.87 -33.13 6.43
CA LEU A 494 1.97 -34.29 6.36
C LEU A 494 0.53 -33.96 6.78
N PRO A 495 -0.20 -33.12 6.02
CA PRO A 495 -1.56 -32.73 6.35
C PRO A 495 -2.53 -33.91 6.27
N GLN A 496 -3.64 -33.86 7.00
CA GLN A 496 -4.69 -34.88 6.92
C GLN A 496 -5.43 -34.85 5.58
N ILE A 497 -5.57 -33.65 4.98
CA ILE A 497 -6.22 -33.45 3.69
C ILE A 497 -5.26 -32.68 2.79
N LEU A 498 -5.02 -33.22 1.60
CA LEU A 498 -4.22 -32.59 0.56
C LEU A 498 -5.06 -32.36 -0.69
N ILE A 499 -5.08 -31.12 -1.13
CA ILE A 499 -5.72 -30.70 -2.37
C ILE A 499 -4.63 -30.42 -3.39
N LEU A 500 -4.76 -30.98 -4.59
CA LEU A 500 -3.81 -30.79 -5.67
C LEU A 500 -4.52 -30.17 -6.86
N ASP A 501 -4.06 -29.00 -7.30
CA ASP A 501 -4.47 -28.42 -8.58
C ASP A 501 -3.39 -28.76 -9.61
N GLU A 502 -3.59 -29.86 -10.34
CA GLU A 502 -2.60 -30.43 -11.24
C GLU A 502 -2.64 -29.71 -12.61
N ALA A 503 -1.59 -28.94 -12.91
CA ALA A 503 -1.28 -28.52 -14.27
C ALA A 503 0.14 -28.95 -14.61
N THR A 504 0.25 -30.15 -15.18
CA THR A 504 1.52 -30.74 -15.60
C THR A 504 1.80 -30.53 -17.10
N ALA A 505 1.14 -29.57 -17.75
CA ALA A 505 1.48 -29.17 -19.11
C ALA A 505 2.92 -28.61 -19.13
N ASN A 506 3.77 -29.15 -20.00
CA ASN A 506 5.18 -28.75 -20.19
C ASN A 506 6.18 -29.18 -19.08
N ILE A 507 5.99 -30.36 -18.48
CA ILE A 507 6.97 -30.94 -17.55
C ILE A 507 7.63 -32.13 -18.23
N ASP A 508 8.94 -32.26 -18.04
CA ASP A 508 9.72 -33.40 -18.53
C ASP A 508 9.31 -34.73 -17.84
N SER A 509 9.47 -35.83 -18.57
CA SER A 509 9.03 -37.17 -18.10
C SER A 509 9.69 -37.63 -16.78
N GLY A 510 10.92 -37.19 -16.50
CA GLY A 510 11.63 -37.53 -15.25
C GLY A 510 11.02 -36.83 -14.06
N THR A 511 10.73 -35.53 -14.19
CA THR A 511 10.04 -34.74 -13.15
C THR A 511 8.63 -35.23 -12.92
N GLU A 512 7.91 -35.66 -13.97
CA GLU A 512 6.58 -36.25 -13.83
C GLU A 512 6.59 -37.52 -12.99
N GLN A 513 7.53 -38.45 -13.26
CA GLN A 513 7.68 -39.65 -12.45
C GLN A 513 7.96 -39.34 -10.99
N ALA A 514 8.80 -38.34 -10.70
CA ALA A 514 9.06 -37.87 -9.34
C ALA A 514 7.80 -37.34 -8.64
N ILE A 515 6.96 -36.57 -9.35
CA ILE A 515 5.67 -36.08 -8.84
C ILE A 515 4.74 -37.26 -8.51
N GLN A 516 4.59 -38.23 -9.43
CA GLN A 516 3.74 -39.42 -9.21
C GLN A 516 4.21 -40.26 -8.01
N GLN A 517 5.51 -40.42 -7.84
CA GLN A 517 6.06 -41.14 -6.69
C GLN A 517 5.80 -40.39 -5.37
N ALA A 518 5.96 -39.08 -5.35
CA ALA A 518 5.64 -38.25 -4.19
C ALA A 518 4.13 -38.34 -3.83
N LEU A 519 3.24 -38.35 -4.83
CA LEU A 519 1.80 -38.48 -4.63
C LEU A 519 1.43 -39.85 -4.02
N ARG A 520 2.04 -40.94 -4.48
CA ARG A 520 1.84 -42.29 -3.88
C ARG A 520 2.25 -42.32 -2.41
N THR A 521 3.32 -41.62 -2.05
CA THR A 521 3.75 -41.51 -0.64
C THR A 521 2.74 -40.74 0.19
N LEU A 522 2.20 -39.63 -0.33
CA LEU A 522 1.24 -38.77 0.35
C LEU A 522 -0.13 -39.46 0.52
N ARG A 523 -0.57 -40.28 -0.46
CA ARG A 523 -1.82 -41.08 -0.40
C ARG A 523 -1.89 -42.00 0.82
N GLN A 524 -0.76 -42.52 1.31
CA GLN A 524 -0.74 -43.39 2.47
C GLN A 524 -1.09 -42.66 3.77
N HIS A 525 -0.92 -41.34 3.82
CA HIS A 525 -1.05 -40.55 5.04
C HIS A 525 -2.19 -39.53 5.01
N SER A 526 -2.61 -39.09 3.82
CA SER A 526 -3.55 -37.99 3.63
C SER A 526 -4.74 -38.38 2.76
N THR A 527 -5.89 -37.79 2.99
CA THR A 527 -7.03 -37.80 2.06
C THR A 527 -6.69 -36.88 0.89
N LEU A 528 -6.79 -37.39 -0.35
CA LEU A 528 -6.41 -36.64 -1.56
C LEU A 528 -7.65 -36.15 -2.32
N VAL A 529 -7.66 -34.86 -2.68
CA VAL A 529 -8.60 -34.27 -3.63
C VAL A 529 -7.77 -33.67 -4.77
N VAL A 530 -7.84 -34.28 -5.95
CA VAL A 530 -7.00 -33.89 -7.09
C VAL A 530 -7.86 -33.30 -8.21
N ILE A 531 -7.55 -32.08 -8.64
CA ILE A 531 -8.08 -31.51 -9.88
C ILE A 531 -7.22 -32.08 -11.02
N ALA A 532 -7.71 -33.15 -11.64
CA ALA A 532 -6.90 -33.92 -12.56
C ALA A 532 -7.06 -33.44 -14.00
N HIS A 533 -5.92 -33.28 -14.66
CA HIS A 533 -5.81 -32.96 -16.07
C HIS A 533 -5.11 -34.08 -16.86
N ARG A 534 -4.60 -35.14 -16.18
CA ARG A 534 -3.94 -36.29 -16.81
C ARG A 534 -4.65 -37.61 -16.53
N LEU A 535 -4.70 -38.47 -17.55
CA LEU A 535 -5.34 -39.78 -17.46
C LEU A 535 -4.72 -40.66 -16.38
N SER A 536 -3.37 -40.65 -16.26
CA SER A 536 -2.63 -41.45 -15.27
C SER A 536 -3.07 -41.18 -13.83
N THR A 537 -3.35 -39.93 -13.50
CA THR A 537 -3.80 -39.52 -12.16
C THR A 537 -5.28 -39.87 -11.93
N ILE A 538 -6.11 -39.74 -12.97
CA ILE A 538 -7.55 -40.02 -12.88
C ILE A 538 -7.83 -41.49 -12.66
N THR A 539 -7.09 -42.37 -13.34
CA THR A 539 -7.32 -43.84 -13.28
C THR A 539 -7.01 -44.45 -11.92
N GLU A 540 -6.12 -43.84 -11.13
CA GLU A 540 -5.76 -44.32 -9.77
C GLU A 540 -6.74 -43.83 -8.67
N ALA A 541 -7.73 -42.99 -9.00
CA ALA A 541 -8.68 -42.47 -8.02
C ALA A 541 -9.71 -43.49 -7.55
N ASP A 542 -10.01 -43.50 -6.24
CA ASP A 542 -11.05 -44.34 -5.65
C ASP A 542 -12.45 -43.86 -6.12
N GLN A 543 -12.60 -42.56 -6.36
CA GLN A 543 -13.82 -41.95 -6.88
C GLN A 543 -13.49 -40.81 -7.82
N ILE A 544 -14.19 -40.71 -8.92
CA ILE A 544 -14.12 -39.62 -9.88
C ILE A 544 -15.43 -38.85 -9.85
N LEU A 545 -15.33 -37.51 -9.78
CA LEU A 545 -16.47 -36.60 -9.86
C LEU A 545 -16.34 -35.76 -11.14
N VAL A 546 -17.32 -35.88 -12.01
CA VAL A 546 -17.40 -35.12 -13.23
C VAL A 546 -18.23 -33.86 -12.97
N LEU A 547 -17.57 -32.70 -12.99
CA LEU A 547 -18.22 -31.41 -12.83
C LEU A 547 -18.57 -30.80 -14.19
N HIS A 548 -19.82 -30.35 -14.31
CA HIS A 548 -20.28 -29.60 -15.47
C HIS A 548 -21.18 -28.44 -15.03
N ARG A 549 -20.81 -27.22 -15.40
CA ARG A 549 -21.55 -25.98 -15.07
C ARG A 549 -21.92 -25.89 -13.58
N GLY A 550 -20.97 -26.20 -12.72
CA GLY A 550 -21.13 -26.07 -11.27
C GLY A 550 -21.90 -27.21 -10.58
N GLN A 551 -22.21 -28.31 -11.27
CA GLN A 551 -22.91 -29.47 -10.71
C GLN A 551 -22.09 -30.74 -10.94
N VAL A 552 -22.24 -31.73 -10.03
CA VAL A 552 -21.73 -33.07 -10.24
C VAL A 552 -22.73 -33.85 -11.09
N VAL A 553 -22.31 -34.17 -12.32
CA VAL A 553 -23.16 -34.83 -13.32
C VAL A 553 -22.92 -36.33 -13.40
N GLU A 554 -21.71 -36.78 -13.08
CA GLU A 554 -21.35 -38.22 -13.03
C GLU A 554 -20.46 -38.47 -11.81
N ARG A 555 -20.59 -39.63 -11.21
CA ARG A 555 -19.81 -40.10 -10.07
C ARG A 555 -19.59 -41.60 -10.17
N GLY A 556 -18.38 -42.06 -9.95
CA GLY A 556 -18.05 -43.50 -9.94
C GLY A 556 -16.53 -43.74 -9.99
N THR A 557 -16.13 -44.98 -10.14
CA THR A 557 -14.78 -45.41 -10.43
C THR A 557 -14.47 -45.23 -11.94
N HIS A 558 -13.21 -45.30 -12.31
CA HIS A 558 -12.78 -45.23 -13.70
C HIS A 558 -13.53 -46.24 -14.61
N THR A 559 -13.60 -47.50 -14.18
CA THR A 559 -14.24 -48.58 -14.91
C THR A 559 -15.76 -48.38 -15.05
N GLU A 560 -16.45 -47.95 -13.98
CA GLU A 560 -17.88 -47.67 -13.98
C GLU A 560 -18.24 -46.53 -14.95
N LEU A 561 -17.46 -45.43 -14.92
CA LEU A 561 -17.73 -44.28 -15.75
C LEU A 561 -17.40 -44.51 -17.25
N LEU A 562 -16.39 -45.33 -17.53
CA LEU A 562 -16.18 -45.78 -18.93
C LEU A 562 -17.32 -46.63 -19.44
N ALA A 563 -17.88 -47.55 -18.63
CA ALA A 563 -19.02 -48.39 -19.00
C ALA A 563 -20.30 -47.58 -19.27
N GLN A 564 -20.46 -46.43 -18.56
CA GLN A 564 -21.61 -45.53 -18.75
C GLN A 564 -21.58 -44.77 -20.08
N GLN A 565 -20.43 -44.70 -20.76
CA GLN A 565 -20.20 -43.93 -21.99
C GLN A 565 -20.72 -42.48 -21.95
N GLY A 566 -20.67 -41.88 -20.77
CA GLY A 566 -21.11 -40.51 -20.53
C GLY A 566 -20.08 -39.43 -20.90
N ARG A 567 -20.13 -38.30 -20.18
CA ARG A 567 -19.19 -37.18 -20.37
C ARG A 567 -17.76 -37.55 -20.01
N TYR A 568 -17.58 -38.37 -18.94
CA TYR A 568 -16.26 -38.87 -18.57
C TYR A 568 -15.61 -39.64 -19.71
N TRP A 569 -16.35 -40.56 -20.35
CA TRP A 569 -15.87 -41.35 -21.50
C TRP A 569 -15.47 -40.45 -22.67
N GLN A 570 -16.29 -39.43 -22.99
CA GLN A 570 -15.96 -38.46 -24.07
C GLN A 570 -14.66 -37.71 -23.76
N MET A 571 -14.46 -37.23 -22.52
CA MET A 571 -13.24 -36.54 -22.08
C MET A 571 -12.04 -37.47 -22.14
N TYR A 572 -12.20 -38.71 -21.72
CA TYR A 572 -11.15 -39.73 -21.73
C TYR A 572 -10.68 -40.01 -23.16
N GLN A 573 -11.60 -40.22 -24.12
CA GLN A 573 -11.30 -40.46 -25.53
C GLN A 573 -10.55 -39.27 -26.15
N LEU A 574 -10.99 -38.05 -25.89
CA LEU A 574 -10.33 -36.84 -26.42
C LEU A 574 -8.89 -36.71 -25.87
N GLN A 575 -8.67 -37.02 -24.61
CA GLN A 575 -7.36 -36.92 -24.01
C GLN A 575 -6.42 -38.04 -24.50
N GLN A 576 -6.92 -39.27 -24.61
CA GLN A 576 -6.18 -40.40 -25.17
C GLN A 576 -5.73 -40.12 -26.62
N ALA A 577 -6.63 -39.61 -27.44
CA ALA A 577 -6.30 -39.24 -28.84
C ALA A 577 -5.23 -38.11 -28.89
N GLY A 578 -5.28 -37.16 -27.92
CA GLY A 578 -4.26 -36.12 -27.79
C GLY A 578 -2.88 -36.67 -27.39
N ASP A 579 -2.86 -37.59 -26.45
CA ASP A 579 -1.60 -38.23 -25.99
C ASP A 579 -0.99 -39.13 -27.09
N GLU A 580 -1.81 -39.85 -27.85
CA GLU A 580 -1.36 -40.68 -29.01
C GLU A 580 -0.78 -39.80 -30.13
N LEU A 581 -1.41 -38.65 -30.45
CA LEU A 581 -0.88 -37.69 -31.40
C LEU A 581 0.45 -37.07 -30.96
N ALA A 582 0.58 -36.73 -29.68
CA ALA A 582 1.82 -36.20 -29.11
C ALA A 582 2.97 -37.23 -29.12
N ALA A 583 2.67 -38.51 -28.91
CA ALA A 583 3.64 -39.61 -28.97
C ALA A 583 4.03 -40.00 -30.41
N GLY A 584 3.19 -39.72 -31.39
CA GLY A 584 3.41 -40.06 -32.83
C GLY A 584 4.18 -39.00 -33.64
N ILE A 585 4.49 -37.83 -33.10
CA ILE A 585 5.30 -36.80 -33.76
C ILE A 585 6.79 -37.11 -33.47
N PRO A 586 7.58 -37.55 -34.49
CA PRO A 586 9.02 -37.72 -34.30
C PRO A 586 9.64 -36.36 -33.99
N ALA A 587 10.52 -36.31 -32.98
CA ALA A 587 11.28 -35.11 -32.64
C ALA A 587 12.00 -34.63 -33.90
N THR A 588 11.58 -33.53 -34.48
CA THR A 588 12.34 -32.82 -35.50
C THR A 588 13.57 -32.27 -34.84
N GLU A 589 14.74 -32.85 -35.15
CA GLU A 589 16.03 -32.30 -34.84
C GLU A 589 16.10 -30.87 -35.39
N GLU A 590 15.95 -29.88 -34.53
CA GLU A 590 16.36 -28.50 -34.83
C GLU A 590 17.89 -28.42 -34.64
N GLY A 591 18.58 -28.24 -35.80
CA GLY A 591 19.99 -27.93 -35.91
C GLY A 591 20.30 -26.45 -35.53
#